data_bab07ea87081425a4549dd40d4befb29
#
_entry.id   bab07ea87081425a4549dd40d4befb29
#
_cell.length_a   1.000
_cell.length_b   1.000
_cell.length_c   1.000
_cell.angle_alpha   90.00
_cell.angle_beta   90.00
_cell.angle_gamma   90.00
#
_symmetry.space_group_name_H-M   'P 1'
#
loop_
_entity.id
_entity.type
_entity.pdbx_description
1 polymer ?
#
loop_
_entity_poly.entity_id
_entity_poly.type
_entity_poly.pdbx_seq_one_letter_code
_entity_poly.pdbx_strand_id
1 'polypeptide(L)'
;MIQKMTVLVKQINLDEKKIRKGKAIGLPYQGSKKKISKKIIEIIKQNFGTDKPIYDIFGGGGAITAECILNGLEVHYNDLDKDITNAFERVVSQDREWIKTLIISREEFFEVKAKENKTTDDFLKLLVNSFGNKKIDYLYSKETSDLKYNLAKEIIEKHDVFSGYRQTETYKKVTSGLDWNWFNTKPETHKQLQQLPRLQQLEQLQQLGQLERLQKVNKIKGTNKSYHGFSEVSGAILYLDPPYEGSHQKGYINQFDSQEFYDWAFEMAKNNIVIISSYSISDERFETVYSFDKAHSTLQGGGDSKRKNEKLFMVKGSY
;
A
#
# COMPACT_ATOMS: atom_id res chain seq x y z
N MET A 1 -19.41 37.00 -33.42
CA MET A 1 -18.05 36.71 -32.90
C MET A 1 -18.22 36.11 -31.51
N ILE A 2 -18.23 34.79 -31.39
CA ILE A 2 -18.35 34.10 -30.10
C ILE A 2 -16.91 33.95 -29.56
N GLN A 3 -16.59 34.76 -28.54
CA GLN A 3 -15.33 34.62 -27.79
C GLN A 3 -15.31 33.26 -27.11
N LYS A 4 -14.46 32.34 -27.58
CA LYS A 4 -14.11 31.13 -26.86
C LYS A 4 -13.41 31.59 -25.57
N MET A 5 -14.12 31.59 -24.46
CA MET A 5 -13.49 31.64 -23.14
C MET A 5 -12.65 30.37 -23.00
N THR A 6 -11.35 30.51 -23.14
CA THR A 6 -10.40 29.47 -22.75
C THR A 6 -10.44 29.42 -21.24
N VAL A 7 -11.14 28.43 -20.69
CA VAL A 7 -11.06 28.11 -19.26
C VAL A 7 -9.62 27.68 -19.01
N LEU A 8 -8.85 28.53 -18.34
CA LEU A 8 -7.52 28.17 -17.86
C LEU A 8 -7.72 27.04 -16.84
N VAL A 9 -7.40 25.81 -17.24
CA VAL A 9 -7.32 24.67 -16.33
C VAL A 9 -6.27 25.01 -15.27
N LYS A 10 -6.70 25.18 -14.04
CA LYS A 10 -5.81 25.48 -12.92
C LYS A 10 -4.99 24.22 -12.67
N GLN A 11 -3.75 24.25 -13.12
CA GLN A 11 -2.85 23.10 -12.99
C GLN A 11 -2.44 22.92 -11.52
N ILE A 12 -2.60 21.73 -10.98
CA ILE A 12 -2.15 21.40 -9.62
C ILE A 12 -0.63 21.43 -9.58
N ASN A 13 -0.08 22.12 -8.60
CA ASN A 13 1.35 22.30 -8.41
C ASN A 13 1.88 21.35 -7.33
N LEU A 14 3.12 20.87 -7.53
CA LEU A 14 3.89 20.13 -6.53
C LEU A 14 5.32 20.66 -6.45
N ASP A 15 5.65 21.33 -5.36
CA ASP A 15 7.05 21.57 -4.98
C ASP A 15 7.57 20.34 -4.24
N GLU A 16 8.33 19.49 -4.94
CA GLU A 16 8.86 18.24 -4.39
C GLU A 16 9.83 18.46 -3.19
N LYS A 17 10.40 19.66 -3.04
CA LYS A 17 11.28 19.99 -1.90
C LYS A 17 10.54 20.00 -0.57
N LYS A 18 9.24 20.23 -0.59
CA LYS A 18 8.36 20.24 0.59
C LYS A 18 7.87 18.84 1.00
N ILE A 19 8.10 17.83 0.18
CA ILE A 19 7.71 16.46 0.51
C ILE A 19 8.40 16.01 1.80
N ARG A 20 7.62 15.49 2.74
CA ARG A 20 8.12 14.97 4.01
C ARG A 20 9.29 13.98 3.80
N LYS A 21 10.37 14.15 4.53
CA LYS A 21 11.50 13.23 4.52
C LYS A 21 11.14 11.89 5.22
N GLY A 22 11.90 10.84 4.91
CA GLY A 22 11.70 9.51 5.48
C GLY A 22 10.85 8.59 4.61
N LYS A 23 10.69 7.34 5.05
CA LYS A 23 9.97 6.30 4.29
C LYS A 23 8.46 6.52 4.37
N ALA A 24 7.77 6.22 3.28
CA ALA A 24 6.31 6.04 3.28
C ALA A 24 5.97 4.71 3.97
N ILE A 25 4.89 4.69 4.75
CA ILE A 25 4.48 3.56 5.58
C ILE A 25 3.07 3.12 5.23
N GLY A 26 2.71 1.90 5.61
CA GLY A 26 1.44 1.24 5.33
C GLY A 26 1.64 -0.27 5.33
N LEU A 27 0.55 -1.03 5.41
CA LEU A 27 0.62 -2.48 5.29
C LEU A 27 1.22 -2.92 3.94
N PRO A 28 1.84 -4.09 3.87
CA PRO A 28 2.19 -4.74 2.61
C PRO A 28 0.90 -5.21 1.93
N TYR A 29 0.34 -4.40 1.04
CA TYR A 29 -0.95 -4.62 0.42
C TYR A 29 -0.87 -4.47 -1.10
N GLN A 30 -1.63 -5.29 -1.83
CA GLN A 30 -1.71 -5.19 -3.29
C GLN A 30 -2.40 -3.88 -3.68
N GLY A 31 -1.86 -3.12 -4.62
CA GLY A 31 -2.40 -1.81 -5.00
C GLY A 31 -1.98 -0.66 -4.07
N SER A 32 -1.17 -0.93 -3.04
CA SER A 32 -0.76 0.10 -2.06
C SER A 32 -0.14 1.34 -2.69
N LYS A 33 -0.64 2.51 -2.33
CA LYS A 33 -0.15 3.84 -2.75
C LYS A 33 1.14 4.29 -2.06
N LYS A 34 1.83 3.43 -1.29
CA LYS A 34 3.07 3.80 -0.57
C LYS A 34 4.10 4.54 -1.42
N LYS A 35 4.25 4.18 -2.69
CA LYS A 35 5.24 4.82 -3.58
C LYS A 35 4.96 6.29 -3.87
N ILE A 36 3.68 6.68 -3.86
CA ILE A 36 3.23 8.03 -4.24
C ILE A 36 2.47 8.75 -3.12
N SER A 37 2.15 8.09 -2.00
CA SER A 37 1.38 8.69 -0.90
C SER A 37 1.94 10.02 -0.42
N LYS A 38 3.27 10.14 -0.29
CA LYS A 38 3.94 11.37 0.12
C LYS A 38 3.73 12.51 -0.87
N LYS A 39 3.77 12.21 -2.18
CA LYS A 39 3.49 13.20 -3.23
C LYS A 39 2.02 13.60 -3.22
N ILE A 40 1.09 12.63 -3.06
CA ILE A 40 -0.34 12.89 -2.98
C ILE A 40 -0.65 13.83 -1.82
N ILE A 41 -0.16 13.53 -0.61
CA ILE A 41 -0.42 14.37 0.55
C ILE A 41 0.22 15.75 0.41
N GLU A 42 1.41 15.85 -0.18
CA GLU A 42 2.02 17.14 -0.44
C GLU A 42 1.25 17.96 -1.48
N ILE A 43 0.72 17.32 -2.53
CA ILE A 43 -0.20 17.97 -3.49
C ILE A 43 -1.44 18.52 -2.77
N ILE A 44 -2.06 17.71 -1.90
CA ILE A 44 -3.23 18.14 -1.12
C ILE A 44 -2.90 19.38 -0.29
N LYS A 45 -1.82 19.36 0.46
CA LYS A 45 -1.40 20.47 1.32
C LYS A 45 -1.13 21.76 0.54
N GLN A 46 -0.44 21.65 -0.60
CA GLN A 46 -0.03 22.82 -1.39
C GLN A 46 -1.18 23.48 -2.14
N ASN A 47 -2.19 22.72 -2.53
CA ASN A 47 -3.27 23.23 -3.39
C ASN A 47 -4.58 23.45 -2.64
N PHE A 48 -4.83 22.70 -1.55
CA PHE A 48 -6.12 22.74 -0.84
C PHE A 48 -6.02 23.09 0.66
N GLY A 49 -4.79 23.26 1.16
CA GLY A 49 -4.55 23.60 2.57
C GLY A 49 -4.49 22.38 3.49
N THR A 50 -4.53 22.65 4.79
CA THR A 50 -4.35 21.65 5.86
C THR A 50 -5.44 21.69 6.92
N ASP A 51 -6.47 22.50 6.69
CA ASP A 51 -7.55 22.85 7.63
C ASP A 51 -8.79 21.98 7.47
N LYS A 52 -8.89 21.21 6.37
CA LYS A 52 -10.02 20.34 6.10
C LYS A 52 -9.72 18.90 6.49
N PRO A 53 -10.69 18.17 7.06
CA PRO A 53 -10.55 16.73 7.29
C PRO A 53 -10.42 15.99 5.96
N ILE A 54 -9.56 14.97 5.94
CA ILE A 54 -9.36 14.10 4.78
C ILE A 54 -10.07 12.76 5.03
N TYR A 55 -10.86 12.32 4.08
CA TYR A 55 -11.51 11.01 4.10
C TYR A 55 -10.80 10.09 3.11
N ASP A 56 -10.07 9.11 3.62
CA ASP A 56 -9.42 8.04 2.86
C ASP A 56 -10.40 6.87 2.75
N ILE A 57 -11.31 6.96 1.74
CA ILE A 57 -12.52 6.11 1.68
C ILE A 57 -12.22 4.70 1.19
N PHE A 58 -11.19 4.52 0.35
CA PHE A 58 -10.69 3.24 -0.14
C PHE A 58 -9.27 3.03 0.39
N GLY A 59 -9.11 3.07 1.69
CA GLY A 59 -7.81 3.25 2.34
C GLY A 59 -6.87 2.04 2.24
N GLY A 60 -7.42 0.82 1.99
CA GLY A 60 -6.64 -0.39 1.82
C GLY A 60 -5.60 -0.58 2.93
N GLY A 61 -4.34 -0.73 2.56
CA GLY A 61 -3.23 -0.88 3.51
C GLY A 61 -2.85 0.39 4.30
N GLY A 62 -3.67 1.45 4.28
CA GLY A 62 -3.51 2.65 5.10
C GLY A 62 -2.34 3.57 4.70
N ALA A 63 -1.88 3.54 3.45
CA ALA A 63 -0.70 4.30 3.05
C ALA A 63 -0.97 5.82 2.98
N ILE A 64 -2.15 6.23 2.56
CA ILE A 64 -2.60 7.64 2.53
C ILE A 64 -2.91 8.10 3.95
N THR A 65 -3.71 7.33 4.68
CA THR A 65 -4.03 7.58 6.10
C THR A 65 -2.76 7.78 6.93
N ALA A 66 -1.79 6.88 6.81
CA ALA A 66 -0.52 6.98 7.52
C ALA A 66 0.26 8.25 7.18
N GLU A 67 0.26 8.65 5.91
CA GLU A 67 0.96 9.85 5.48
C GLU A 67 0.25 11.13 5.96
N CYS A 68 -1.10 11.15 6.00
CA CYS A 68 -1.87 12.22 6.63
C CYS A 68 -1.47 12.41 8.09
N ILE A 69 -1.48 11.33 8.87
CA ILE A 69 -1.11 11.35 10.29
C ILE A 69 0.31 11.88 10.49
N LEU A 70 1.27 11.42 9.68
CA LEU A 70 2.67 11.85 9.77
C LEU A 70 2.88 13.32 9.37
N ASN A 71 1.94 13.92 8.68
CA ASN A 71 1.90 15.35 8.36
C ASN A 71 1.04 16.16 9.33
N GLY A 72 0.46 15.55 10.37
CA GLY A 72 -0.40 16.23 11.35
C GLY A 72 -1.76 16.63 10.80
N LEU A 73 -2.25 15.95 9.75
CA LEU A 73 -3.55 16.21 9.13
C LEU A 73 -4.62 15.35 9.79
N GLU A 74 -5.82 15.88 9.92
CA GLU A 74 -6.99 15.12 10.33
C GLU A 74 -7.39 14.14 9.22
N VAL A 75 -7.55 12.86 9.55
CA VAL A 75 -7.91 11.83 8.57
C VAL A 75 -8.90 10.82 9.14
N HIS A 76 -9.89 10.48 8.33
CA HIS A 76 -10.88 9.42 8.55
C HIS A 76 -10.55 8.25 7.62
N TYR A 77 -10.16 7.13 8.22
CA TYR A 77 -9.79 5.92 7.49
C TYR A 77 -10.98 5.00 7.32
N ASN A 78 -11.21 4.56 6.09
CA ASN A 78 -12.25 3.60 5.75
C ASN A 78 -11.76 2.63 4.67
N ASP A 79 -12.19 1.40 4.76
CA ASP A 79 -12.17 0.43 3.65
C ASP A 79 -13.33 -0.53 3.80
N LEU A 80 -13.92 -0.95 2.69
CA LEU A 80 -15.04 -1.92 2.70
C LEU A 80 -14.58 -3.28 3.24
N ASP A 81 -13.31 -3.65 3.02
CA ASP A 81 -12.70 -4.87 3.52
C ASP A 81 -12.35 -4.73 5.02
N LYS A 82 -13.19 -5.34 5.85
CA LYS A 82 -13.01 -5.36 7.31
C LYS A 82 -11.70 -6.03 7.74
N ASP A 83 -11.23 -7.02 7.01
CA ASP A 83 -10.01 -7.72 7.37
C ASP A 83 -8.78 -6.81 7.23
N ILE A 84 -8.76 -5.94 6.21
CA ILE A 84 -7.66 -5.02 6.02
C ILE A 84 -7.69 -3.86 7.03
N THR A 85 -8.88 -3.33 7.39
CA THR A 85 -8.98 -2.30 8.41
C THR A 85 -8.58 -2.82 9.78
N ASN A 86 -9.07 -4.00 10.17
CA ASN A 86 -8.67 -4.67 11.41
C ASN A 86 -7.17 -4.96 11.43
N ALA A 87 -6.59 -5.40 10.31
CA ALA A 87 -5.16 -5.67 10.20
C ALA A 87 -4.32 -4.40 10.39
N PHE A 88 -4.75 -3.27 9.78
CA PHE A 88 -4.05 -2.00 9.94
C PHE A 88 -4.09 -1.51 11.38
N GLU A 89 -5.26 -1.48 12.02
CA GLU A 89 -5.42 -1.12 13.43
C GLU A 89 -4.61 -2.04 14.35
N ARG A 90 -4.65 -3.36 14.08
CA ARG A 90 -3.93 -4.36 14.86
C ARG A 90 -2.42 -4.11 14.85
N VAL A 91 -1.82 -3.90 13.68
CA VAL A 91 -0.37 -3.63 13.57
C VAL A 91 0.00 -2.31 14.22
N VAL A 92 -0.82 -1.25 14.03
CA VAL A 92 -0.54 0.06 14.65
C VAL A 92 -0.61 -0.03 16.17
N SER A 93 -1.46 -0.86 16.73
CA SER A 93 -1.62 -1.00 18.20
C SER A 93 -0.58 -1.90 18.87
N GLN A 94 0.29 -2.59 18.13
CA GLN A 94 1.22 -3.58 18.66
C GLN A 94 2.68 -3.11 18.64
N ASP A 95 3.49 -3.72 19.50
CA ASP A 95 4.93 -3.50 19.55
C ASP A 95 5.71 -4.38 18.55
N ARG A 96 7.01 -4.18 18.53
CA ARG A 96 7.92 -4.90 17.64
C ARG A 96 8.04 -6.38 18.00
N GLU A 97 7.93 -6.74 19.27
CA GLU A 97 8.01 -8.14 19.70
C GLU A 97 6.83 -8.94 19.14
N TRP A 98 5.63 -8.36 19.21
CA TRP A 98 4.49 -9.00 18.58
C TRP A 98 4.63 -9.06 17.03
N ILE A 99 5.15 -8.02 16.36
CA ILE A 99 5.38 -8.04 14.92
C ILE A 99 6.29 -9.20 14.51
N LYS A 100 7.30 -9.55 15.31
CA LYS A 100 8.18 -10.70 15.05
C LYS A 100 7.44 -12.04 14.98
N THR A 101 6.32 -12.17 15.69
CA THR A 101 5.51 -13.40 15.70
C THR A 101 4.74 -13.66 14.42
N LEU A 102 4.67 -12.68 13.52
CA LEU A 102 3.96 -12.80 12.25
C LEU A 102 4.71 -13.64 11.20
N ILE A 103 6.00 -13.91 11.38
CA ILE A 103 6.75 -14.80 10.50
C ILE A 103 6.43 -16.25 10.86
N ILE A 104 6.01 -17.02 9.86
CA ILE A 104 5.64 -18.43 9.98
C ILE A 104 6.35 -19.30 8.94
N SER A 105 6.44 -20.59 9.23
CA SER A 105 6.95 -21.58 8.29
C SER A 105 5.99 -21.80 7.11
N ARG A 106 6.46 -22.54 6.11
CA ARG A 106 5.61 -22.94 4.98
C ARG A 106 4.45 -23.86 5.45
N GLU A 107 4.73 -24.76 6.36
CA GLU A 107 3.75 -25.69 6.92
C GLU A 107 2.66 -24.92 7.68
N GLU A 108 3.05 -24.08 8.65
CA GLU A 108 2.13 -23.24 9.40
C GLU A 108 1.30 -22.32 8.50
N PHE A 109 1.90 -21.82 7.39
CA PHE A 109 1.15 -21.00 6.42
C PHE A 109 -0.05 -21.75 5.83
N PHE A 110 0.13 -23.01 5.41
CA PHE A 110 -0.96 -23.78 4.85
C PHE A 110 -1.95 -24.24 5.91
N GLU A 111 -1.52 -24.50 7.14
CA GLU A 111 -2.41 -24.75 8.26
C GLU A 111 -3.31 -23.53 8.56
N VAL A 112 -2.70 -22.35 8.66
CA VAL A 112 -3.45 -21.10 8.86
C VAL A 112 -4.39 -20.82 7.69
N LYS A 113 -3.94 -21.10 6.45
CA LYS A 113 -4.76 -20.92 5.25
C LYS A 113 -5.98 -21.85 5.24
N ALA A 114 -5.86 -23.06 5.77
CA ALA A 114 -6.93 -24.06 5.83
C ALA A 114 -8.00 -23.79 6.92
N LYS A 115 -7.74 -22.89 7.87
CA LYS A 115 -8.73 -22.55 8.91
C LYS A 115 -10.01 -22.02 8.30
N GLU A 116 -11.16 -22.46 8.78
CA GLU A 116 -12.46 -21.87 8.41
C GLU A 116 -12.60 -20.45 8.95
N ASN A 117 -12.37 -20.29 10.25
CA ASN A 117 -12.47 -19.00 10.94
C ASN A 117 -11.05 -18.44 11.18
N LYS A 118 -10.70 -17.41 10.43
CA LYS A 118 -9.40 -16.74 10.54
C LYS A 118 -9.50 -15.52 11.44
N THR A 119 -8.57 -15.41 12.36
CA THR A 119 -8.39 -14.20 13.16
C THR A 119 -7.67 -13.11 12.36
N THR A 120 -7.64 -11.88 12.88
CA THR A 120 -6.83 -10.79 12.29
C THR A 120 -5.35 -11.15 12.26
N ASP A 121 -4.85 -11.88 13.27
CA ASP A 121 -3.45 -12.33 13.31
C ASP A 121 -3.20 -13.39 12.23
N ASP A 122 -4.14 -14.31 11.99
CA ASP A 122 -4.08 -15.27 10.87
C ASP A 122 -4.04 -14.55 9.51
N PHE A 123 -4.89 -13.53 9.33
CA PHE A 123 -4.87 -12.70 8.13
C PHE A 123 -3.50 -12.04 7.92
N LEU A 124 -2.92 -11.45 8.96
CA LEU A 124 -1.61 -10.81 8.91
C LEU A 124 -0.47 -11.81 8.63
N LYS A 125 -0.51 -13.00 9.27
CA LYS A 125 0.42 -14.10 8.98
C LYS A 125 0.38 -14.49 7.51
N LEU A 126 -0.82 -14.68 6.93
CA LEU A 126 -0.97 -14.99 5.51
C LEU A 126 -0.50 -13.84 4.63
N LEU A 127 -0.81 -12.59 4.98
CA LEU A 127 -0.42 -11.40 4.21
C LEU A 127 1.11 -11.25 4.13
N VAL A 128 1.80 -11.38 5.26
CA VAL A 128 3.26 -11.18 5.38
C VAL A 128 4.04 -12.31 4.70
N ASN A 129 3.55 -13.54 4.76
CA ASN A 129 4.27 -14.73 4.30
C ASN A 129 3.81 -15.22 2.91
N SER A 130 3.03 -14.42 2.16
CA SER A 130 2.57 -14.80 0.83
C SER A 130 3.28 -14.07 -0.30
N PHE A 131 3.40 -14.76 -1.43
CA PHE A 131 3.94 -14.17 -2.65
C PHE A 131 3.04 -13.04 -3.17
N GLY A 132 3.63 -11.86 -3.33
CA GLY A 132 2.91 -10.66 -3.76
C GLY A 132 1.81 -10.19 -2.79
N ASN A 133 1.85 -10.61 -1.53
CA ASN A 133 0.89 -10.31 -0.47
C ASN A 133 -0.56 -10.68 -0.83
N LYS A 134 -0.73 -11.76 -1.60
CA LYS A 134 -2.04 -12.24 -2.08
C LYS A 134 -2.73 -13.23 -1.15
N LYS A 135 -2.04 -13.74 -0.12
CA LYS A 135 -2.54 -14.75 0.83
C LYS A 135 -2.87 -16.11 0.18
N ILE A 136 -2.36 -16.37 -1.03
CA ILE A 136 -2.66 -17.58 -1.82
C ILE A 136 -1.53 -18.60 -1.69
N ASP A 137 -0.32 -18.20 -2.04
CA ASP A 137 0.86 -19.05 -2.08
C ASP A 137 1.93 -18.52 -1.13
N TYR A 138 2.66 -19.46 -0.52
CA TYR A 138 3.76 -19.10 0.35
C TYR A 138 4.86 -18.35 -0.41
N LEU A 139 5.52 -17.46 0.29
CA LEU A 139 6.48 -16.49 -0.25
C LEU A 139 7.70 -17.13 -0.94
N TYR A 140 8.13 -18.29 -0.47
CA TYR A 140 9.31 -19.00 -0.98
C TYR A 140 8.92 -20.32 -1.66
N SER A 141 9.76 -20.78 -2.62
CA SER A 141 9.61 -22.08 -3.21
C SER A 141 9.81 -23.20 -2.15
N LYS A 142 9.31 -24.40 -2.43
CA LYS A 142 9.41 -25.54 -1.50
C LYS A 142 10.87 -25.86 -1.16
N GLU A 143 11.77 -25.74 -2.12
CA GLU A 143 13.18 -26.09 -2.01
C GLU A 143 13.97 -25.13 -1.11
N THR A 144 13.51 -23.88 -0.97
CA THR A 144 14.23 -22.84 -0.22
C THR A 144 13.51 -22.36 1.03
N SER A 145 12.26 -22.79 1.24
CA SER A 145 11.39 -22.28 2.30
C SER A 145 11.98 -22.44 3.70
N ASP A 146 12.41 -23.66 4.02
CA ASP A 146 12.89 -23.98 5.38
C ASP A 146 14.21 -23.30 5.69
N LEU A 147 15.13 -23.30 4.71
CA LEU A 147 16.42 -22.61 4.88
C LEU A 147 16.23 -21.11 5.13
N LYS A 148 15.36 -20.45 4.34
CA LYS A 148 15.09 -19.02 4.49
C LYS A 148 14.33 -18.70 5.78
N TYR A 149 13.37 -19.52 6.15
CA TYR A 149 12.62 -19.37 7.39
C TYR A 149 13.54 -19.51 8.61
N ASN A 150 14.36 -20.59 8.66
CA ASN A 150 15.27 -20.82 9.76
C ASN A 150 16.31 -19.71 9.91
N LEU A 151 16.86 -19.22 8.78
CA LEU A 151 17.75 -18.05 8.80
C LEU A 151 17.05 -16.78 9.29
N ALA A 152 15.82 -16.55 8.86
CA ALA A 152 15.03 -15.42 9.32
C ALA A 152 14.76 -15.49 10.83
N LYS A 153 14.41 -16.68 11.35
CA LYS A 153 14.20 -16.94 12.79
C LYS A 153 15.46 -16.68 13.58
N GLU A 154 16.60 -17.22 13.14
CA GLU A 154 17.88 -17.01 13.81
C GLU A 154 18.26 -15.52 13.89
N ILE A 155 18.01 -14.76 12.81
CA ILE A 155 18.25 -13.31 12.80
C ILE A 155 17.32 -12.59 13.78
N ILE A 156 16.03 -12.94 13.83
CA ILE A 156 15.05 -12.35 14.75
C ILE A 156 15.44 -12.58 16.21
N GLU A 157 15.92 -13.77 16.53
CA GLU A 157 16.27 -14.15 17.89
C GLU A 157 17.56 -13.48 18.39
N LYS A 158 18.53 -13.28 17.50
CA LYS A 158 19.87 -12.79 17.87
C LYS A 158 20.08 -11.30 17.63
N HIS A 159 19.26 -10.65 16.81
CA HIS A 159 19.51 -9.28 16.35
C HIS A 159 18.24 -8.43 16.28
N ASP A 160 18.41 -7.10 16.32
CA ASP A 160 17.34 -6.16 15.97
C ASP A 160 17.08 -6.17 14.44
N VAL A 161 16.10 -6.95 14.03
CA VAL A 161 15.69 -7.08 12.62
C VAL A 161 15.18 -5.76 12.02
N PHE A 162 14.68 -4.85 12.82
CA PHE A 162 14.09 -3.58 12.36
C PHE A 162 15.15 -2.55 11.92
N SER A 163 16.36 -2.67 12.45
CA SER A 163 17.51 -1.83 12.05
C SER A 163 18.13 -2.24 10.72
N GLY A 164 17.88 -3.46 10.24
CA GLY A 164 18.38 -3.93 8.96
C GLY A 164 19.05 -5.30 9.04
N TYR A 165 18.37 -6.33 8.58
CA TYR A 165 18.83 -7.72 8.69
C TYR A 165 20.14 -8.00 7.93
N ARG A 166 20.39 -7.29 6.83
CA ARG A 166 21.61 -7.49 6.00
C ARG A 166 22.90 -7.05 6.70
N GLN A 167 22.77 -6.25 7.75
CA GLN A 167 23.93 -5.77 8.54
C GLN A 167 24.28 -6.73 9.69
N THR A 168 23.43 -7.69 10.00
CA THR A 168 23.62 -8.65 11.09
C THR A 168 24.78 -9.60 10.78
N GLU A 169 25.50 -10.00 11.82
CA GLU A 169 26.63 -10.95 11.68
C GLU A 169 26.16 -12.32 11.19
N THR A 170 24.99 -12.79 11.66
CA THR A 170 24.39 -14.02 11.19
C THR A 170 24.16 -14.00 9.68
N TYR A 171 23.57 -12.92 9.14
CA TYR A 171 23.38 -12.79 7.69
C TYR A 171 24.70 -12.74 6.93
N LYS A 172 25.66 -11.92 7.40
CA LYS A 172 26.97 -11.76 6.78
C LYS A 172 27.73 -13.10 6.76
N LYS A 173 27.73 -13.84 7.89
CA LYS A 173 28.39 -15.14 7.98
C LYS A 173 27.85 -16.15 6.96
N VAL A 174 26.53 -16.25 6.84
CA VAL A 174 25.89 -17.16 5.87
C VAL A 174 26.20 -16.73 4.44
N THR A 175 26.18 -15.45 4.13
CA THR A 175 26.41 -14.94 2.77
C THR A 175 27.88 -14.83 2.37
N SER A 176 28.81 -14.63 3.33
CA SER A 176 30.26 -14.61 3.05
C SER A 176 30.85 -15.99 2.79
N GLY A 177 30.25 -17.05 3.31
CA GLY A 177 30.62 -18.45 3.01
C GLY A 177 30.20 -18.89 1.60
N LEU A 178 29.47 -18.06 0.87
CA LEU A 178 29.11 -18.28 -0.51
C LEU A 178 30.30 -17.88 -1.38
N ASP A 179 31.21 -18.83 -1.70
CA ASP A 179 32.27 -18.60 -2.65
C ASP A 179 31.68 -18.34 -4.06
N TRP A 180 31.73 -17.09 -4.51
CA TRP A 180 31.22 -16.69 -5.82
C TRP A 180 31.89 -17.43 -6.97
N ASN A 181 33.12 -17.93 -6.80
CA ASN A 181 33.82 -18.72 -7.80
C ASN A 181 33.28 -20.14 -7.94
N TRP A 182 32.70 -20.71 -6.87
CA TRP A 182 32.05 -22.02 -6.88
C TRP A 182 30.71 -21.99 -7.64
N PHE A 183 30.08 -20.84 -7.75
CA PHE A 183 28.81 -20.64 -8.46
C PHE A 183 28.90 -20.91 -9.97
N ASN A 184 30.05 -20.77 -10.58
CA ASN A 184 30.23 -20.96 -12.01
C ASN A 184 30.20 -22.44 -12.42
N THR A 185 30.16 -23.38 -11.48
CA THR A 185 30.32 -24.81 -11.76
C THR A 185 29.02 -25.64 -11.73
N LYS A 186 27.89 -25.14 -11.16
CA LYS A 186 26.62 -25.88 -11.11
C LYS A 186 25.39 -24.96 -11.29
N PRO A 187 24.76 -24.94 -12.48
CA PRO A 187 23.67 -24.00 -12.81
C PRO A 187 22.41 -24.07 -11.91
N GLU A 188 22.05 -25.26 -11.39
CA GLU A 188 20.83 -25.42 -10.56
C GLU A 188 21.04 -24.92 -9.15
N THR A 189 22.20 -25.13 -8.56
CA THR A 189 22.56 -24.60 -7.24
C THR A 189 22.70 -23.09 -7.28
N HIS A 190 23.08 -22.54 -8.42
CA HIS A 190 23.21 -21.07 -8.64
C HIS A 190 21.93 -20.31 -8.44
N LYS A 191 20.81 -20.79 -8.99
CA LYS A 191 19.48 -20.15 -8.81
C LYS A 191 19.00 -20.14 -7.38
N GLN A 192 19.24 -21.21 -6.64
CA GLN A 192 18.81 -21.33 -5.24
C GLN A 192 19.61 -20.41 -4.31
N LEU A 193 20.92 -20.33 -4.51
CA LEU A 193 21.82 -19.51 -3.71
C LEU A 193 21.71 -18.02 -4.01
N GLN A 194 21.44 -17.63 -5.27
CA GLN A 194 21.13 -16.23 -5.62
C GLN A 194 19.84 -15.71 -4.96
N GLN A 195 18.93 -16.60 -4.57
CA GLN A 195 17.70 -16.24 -3.86
C GLN A 195 17.89 -16.15 -2.33
N LEU A 196 18.93 -16.79 -1.77
CA LEU A 196 19.24 -16.75 -0.34
C LEU A 196 19.40 -15.33 0.22
N PRO A 197 20.08 -14.38 -0.47
CA PRO A 197 20.31 -13.05 0.08
C PRO A 197 19.07 -12.25 0.36
N ARG A 198 17.90 -12.61 -0.23
CA ARG A 198 16.67 -11.86 -0.03
C ARG A 198 15.74 -12.59 0.94
N LEU A 199 15.67 -12.09 2.16
CA LEU A 199 14.75 -12.55 3.20
C LEU A 199 13.52 -11.63 3.20
N GLN A 200 12.56 -11.90 2.33
CA GLN A 200 11.38 -11.06 2.13
C GLN A 200 10.53 -10.97 3.41
N GLN A 201 10.46 -12.03 4.22
CA GLN A 201 9.79 -12.00 5.52
C GLN A 201 10.33 -10.88 6.41
N LEU A 202 11.66 -10.76 6.51
CA LEU A 202 12.29 -9.70 7.31
C LEU A 202 12.05 -8.31 6.71
N GLU A 203 12.00 -8.20 5.38
CA GLU A 203 11.63 -6.95 4.71
C GLU A 203 10.18 -6.55 5.04
N GLN A 204 9.26 -7.50 5.15
CA GLN A 204 7.88 -7.26 5.57
C GLN A 204 7.82 -6.79 7.04
N LEU A 205 8.52 -7.46 7.95
CA LEU A 205 8.59 -7.03 9.35
C LEU A 205 9.13 -5.61 9.49
N GLN A 206 10.18 -5.27 8.76
CA GLN A 206 10.73 -3.90 8.75
C GLN A 206 9.71 -2.87 8.27
N GLN A 207 8.85 -3.24 7.31
CA GLN A 207 7.77 -2.36 6.86
C GLN A 207 6.70 -2.20 7.94
N LEU A 208 6.27 -3.29 8.59
CA LEU A 208 5.29 -3.24 9.66
C LEU A 208 5.82 -2.45 10.86
N GLY A 209 7.08 -2.65 11.25
CA GLY A 209 7.72 -1.91 12.34
C GLY A 209 7.72 -0.37 12.14
N GLN A 210 7.62 0.11 10.89
CA GLN A 210 7.48 1.56 10.66
C GLN A 210 6.12 2.11 11.12
N LEU A 211 5.07 1.27 11.20
CA LEU A 211 3.73 1.66 11.64
C LEU A 211 3.69 2.02 13.13
N GLU A 212 4.65 1.58 13.95
CA GLU A 212 4.83 2.01 15.33
C GLU A 212 4.86 3.56 15.46
N ARG A 213 5.31 4.25 14.43
CA ARG A 213 5.36 5.72 14.41
C ARG A 213 3.97 6.37 14.46
N LEU A 214 2.91 5.64 14.14
CA LEU A 214 1.54 6.12 14.19
C LEU A 214 0.93 6.01 15.60
N GLN A 215 1.48 5.16 16.47
CA GLN A 215 0.97 4.96 17.84
C GLN A 215 0.95 6.25 18.67
N LYS A 216 1.90 7.14 18.41
CA LYS A 216 2.08 8.40 19.16
C LYS A 216 1.03 9.46 18.85
N VAL A 217 0.22 9.28 17.80
CA VAL A 217 -0.57 10.39 17.25
C VAL A 217 -2.07 10.28 17.53
N ASN A 218 -2.65 9.09 17.67
CA ASN A 218 -4.04 8.85 18.12
C ASN A 218 -4.43 7.38 17.88
N LYS A 219 -5.47 6.89 18.56
CA LYS A 219 -6.10 5.61 18.21
C LYS A 219 -6.74 5.73 16.83
N ILE A 220 -6.08 5.18 15.82
CA ILE A 220 -6.66 5.05 14.49
C ILE A 220 -7.82 4.07 14.61
N LYS A 221 -9.01 4.51 14.23
CA LYS A 221 -10.20 3.68 14.15
C LYS A 221 -10.74 3.73 12.73
N GLY A 222 -10.68 2.59 12.06
CA GLY A 222 -11.23 2.45 10.72
C GLY A 222 -12.74 2.23 10.74
N THR A 223 -13.36 2.53 9.61
CA THR A 223 -14.77 2.18 9.35
C THR A 223 -14.86 1.24 8.15
N ASN A 224 -15.98 0.52 8.03
CA ASN A 224 -16.19 -0.46 6.95
C ASN A 224 -17.48 -0.12 6.20
N LYS A 225 -17.57 1.10 5.72
CA LYS A 225 -18.71 1.60 4.98
C LYS A 225 -18.46 1.53 3.47
N SER A 226 -19.52 1.28 2.70
CA SER A 226 -19.53 1.63 1.29
C SER A 226 -19.31 3.15 1.13
N TYR A 227 -18.79 3.59 -0.01
CA TYR A 227 -18.62 5.02 -0.32
C TYR A 227 -19.94 5.81 -0.20
N HIS A 228 -21.08 5.20 -0.46
CA HIS A 228 -22.40 5.80 -0.23
C HIS A 228 -22.64 6.21 1.24
N GLY A 229 -22.01 5.53 2.19
CA GLY A 229 -22.09 5.88 3.62
C GLY A 229 -21.44 7.22 3.97
N PHE A 230 -20.85 7.92 3.00
CA PHE A 230 -20.24 9.24 3.13
C PHE A 230 -20.99 10.35 2.38
N SER A 231 -22.19 10.07 1.86
CA SER A 231 -22.97 11.02 1.05
C SER A 231 -23.35 12.32 1.79
N GLU A 232 -23.37 12.30 3.11
CA GLU A 232 -23.66 13.48 3.96
C GLU A 232 -22.41 14.30 4.32
N VAL A 233 -21.21 13.85 3.90
CA VAL A 233 -19.96 14.57 4.19
C VAL A 233 -19.89 15.85 3.37
N SER A 234 -19.53 16.95 4.01
CA SER A 234 -19.37 18.25 3.36
C SER A 234 -18.18 19.02 3.95
N GLY A 235 -17.59 19.92 3.16
CA GLY A 235 -16.46 20.76 3.58
C GLY A 235 -15.14 20.01 3.78
N ALA A 236 -15.01 18.79 3.24
CA ALA A 236 -13.89 17.89 3.41
C ALA A 236 -13.09 17.70 2.12
N ILE A 237 -11.99 16.97 2.23
CA ILE A 237 -11.24 16.40 1.10
C ILE A 237 -11.52 14.89 1.07
N LEU A 238 -12.10 14.41 -0.02
CA LEU A 238 -12.35 12.99 -0.24
C LEU A 238 -11.24 12.45 -1.16
N TYR A 239 -10.38 11.60 -0.62
CA TYR A 239 -9.42 10.86 -1.41
C TYR A 239 -9.99 9.48 -1.75
N LEU A 240 -10.10 9.19 -3.02
CA LEU A 240 -10.76 8.02 -3.56
C LEU A 240 -9.79 7.21 -4.42
N ASP A 241 -9.56 5.95 -4.05
CA ASP A 241 -8.74 4.98 -4.79
C ASP A 241 -9.56 3.72 -5.10
N PRO A 242 -10.63 3.84 -5.91
CA PRO A 242 -11.54 2.75 -6.18
C PRO A 242 -10.88 1.66 -7.03
N PRO A 243 -11.51 0.47 -7.17
CA PRO A 243 -11.14 -0.50 -8.20
C PRO A 243 -11.11 0.17 -9.57
N TYR A 244 -9.98 -0.01 -10.31
CA TYR A 244 -9.81 0.69 -11.58
C TYR A 244 -10.69 0.10 -12.66
N GLU A 245 -11.21 0.98 -13.51
CA GLU A 245 -12.00 0.65 -14.68
C GLU A 245 -11.28 -0.38 -15.58
N GLY A 246 -11.97 -1.46 -15.96
CA GLY A 246 -11.40 -2.53 -16.78
C GLY A 246 -10.34 -3.40 -16.09
N SER A 247 -10.10 -3.23 -14.79
CA SER A 247 -9.27 -4.16 -14.03
C SER A 247 -10.03 -5.46 -13.77
N HIS A 248 -9.28 -6.59 -13.68
CA HIS A 248 -9.87 -7.86 -13.26
C HIS A 248 -10.36 -7.74 -11.81
N GLN A 249 -11.67 -7.71 -11.62
CA GLN A 249 -12.31 -7.58 -10.30
C GLN A 249 -12.23 -8.87 -9.44
N LYS A 250 -11.46 -9.88 -9.87
CA LYS A 250 -11.20 -11.09 -9.06
C LYS A 250 -10.45 -10.70 -7.77
N GLY A 251 -11.18 -10.68 -6.67
CA GLY A 251 -10.65 -10.36 -5.34
C GLY A 251 -11.32 -9.17 -4.64
N TYR A 252 -12.24 -8.48 -5.29
CA TYR A 252 -13.09 -7.49 -4.63
C TYR A 252 -14.36 -8.15 -4.06
N ILE A 253 -14.85 -7.63 -2.93
CA ILE A 253 -15.98 -8.22 -2.18
C ILE A 253 -17.29 -8.14 -2.98
N ASN A 254 -17.46 -7.10 -3.82
CA ASN A 254 -18.62 -6.88 -4.67
C ASN A 254 -18.20 -6.44 -6.08
N GLN A 255 -19.08 -6.64 -7.06
CA GLN A 255 -18.94 -6.06 -8.38
C GLN A 255 -19.01 -4.53 -8.24
N PHE A 256 -17.93 -3.82 -8.60
CA PHE A 256 -17.84 -2.37 -8.53
C PHE A 256 -18.40 -1.76 -9.81
N ASP A 257 -19.46 -0.94 -9.67
CA ASP A 257 -20.03 -0.17 -10.78
C ASP A 257 -19.31 1.19 -10.87
N SER A 258 -18.50 1.34 -11.91
CA SER A 258 -17.72 2.56 -12.12
C SER A 258 -18.61 3.76 -12.45
N GLN A 259 -19.74 3.56 -13.16
CA GLN A 259 -20.62 4.66 -13.53
C GLN A 259 -21.38 5.21 -12.31
N GLU A 260 -21.95 4.31 -11.50
CA GLU A 260 -22.61 4.68 -10.25
C GLU A 260 -21.64 5.42 -9.30
N PHE A 261 -20.39 4.94 -9.23
CA PHE A 261 -19.35 5.60 -8.45
C PHE A 261 -19.03 7.01 -8.98
N TYR A 262 -18.90 7.20 -10.31
CA TYR A 262 -18.62 8.51 -10.89
C TYR A 262 -19.79 9.48 -10.68
N ASP A 263 -21.03 9.02 -10.76
CA ASP A 263 -22.21 9.82 -10.46
C ASP A 263 -22.18 10.31 -9.01
N TRP A 264 -21.91 9.40 -8.07
CA TRP A 264 -21.75 9.74 -6.66
C TRP A 264 -20.58 10.72 -6.43
N ALA A 265 -19.43 10.47 -7.00
CA ALA A 265 -18.25 11.33 -6.83
C ALA A 265 -18.47 12.75 -7.42
N PHE A 266 -19.21 12.84 -8.52
CA PHE A 266 -19.61 14.12 -9.11
C PHE A 266 -20.54 14.91 -8.18
N GLU A 267 -21.55 14.27 -7.57
CA GLU A 267 -22.43 14.92 -6.60
C GLU A 267 -21.65 15.37 -5.35
N MET A 268 -20.73 14.55 -4.84
CA MET A 268 -19.89 14.89 -3.69
C MET A 268 -19.00 16.10 -3.96
N ALA A 269 -18.56 16.30 -5.20
CA ALA A 269 -17.71 17.42 -5.58
C ALA A 269 -18.41 18.79 -5.50
N LYS A 270 -19.73 18.83 -5.33
CA LYS A 270 -20.48 20.11 -5.11
C LYS A 270 -20.14 20.75 -3.77
N ASN A 271 -19.85 19.95 -2.75
CA ASN A 271 -19.64 20.40 -1.38
C ASN A 271 -18.29 19.99 -0.79
N ASN A 272 -17.45 19.29 -1.55
CA ASN A 272 -16.16 18.75 -1.11
C ASN A 272 -15.11 18.89 -2.22
N ILE A 273 -13.84 18.75 -1.82
CA ILE A 273 -12.74 18.54 -2.75
C ILE A 273 -12.63 17.05 -2.99
N VAL A 274 -12.94 16.59 -4.20
CA VAL A 274 -12.90 15.15 -4.56
C VAL A 274 -11.69 14.89 -5.43
N ILE A 275 -10.82 13.99 -4.99
CA ILE A 275 -9.58 13.59 -5.69
C ILE A 275 -9.65 12.08 -5.92
N ILE A 276 -9.67 11.65 -7.18
CA ILE A 276 -9.72 10.24 -7.57
C ILE A 276 -8.35 9.83 -8.11
N SER A 277 -7.79 8.74 -7.57
CA SER A 277 -6.58 8.10 -8.06
C SER A 277 -6.95 6.97 -9.04
N SER A 278 -6.44 7.02 -10.27
CA SER A 278 -6.67 5.98 -11.30
C SER A 278 -5.64 6.07 -12.42
N TYR A 279 -5.59 5.05 -13.28
CA TYR A 279 -4.83 5.11 -14.54
C TYR A 279 -5.58 5.88 -15.63
N SER A 280 -6.90 5.74 -15.66
CA SER A 280 -7.80 6.40 -16.59
C SER A 280 -9.21 6.42 -16.01
N ILE A 281 -9.98 7.43 -16.38
CA ILE A 281 -11.42 7.56 -16.13
C ILE A 281 -12.06 7.83 -17.48
N SER A 282 -13.12 7.08 -17.81
CA SER A 282 -13.86 7.24 -19.07
C SER A 282 -14.91 8.36 -19.02
N ASP A 283 -15.31 8.76 -17.83
CA ASP A 283 -16.33 9.78 -17.61
C ASP A 283 -15.77 11.18 -17.89
N GLU A 284 -16.37 11.86 -18.88
CA GLU A 284 -15.93 13.17 -19.36
C GLU A 284 -16.10 14.32 -18.35
N ARG A 285 -16.83 14.11 -17.25
CA ARG A 285 -16.98 15.11 -16.18
C ARG A 285 -15.69 15.30 -15.39
N PHE A 286 -14.77 14.31 -15.45
CA PHE A 286 -13.49 14.34 -14.75
C PHE A 286 -12.34 14.66 -15.70
N GLU A 287 -11.34 15.35 -15.16
CA GLU A 287 -10.11 15.64 -15.90
C GLU A 287 -8.87 15.27 -15.08
N THR A 288 -7.79 14.93 -15.78
CA THR A 288 -6.51 14.68 -15.14
C THR A 288 -5.91 16.00 -14.65
N VAL A 289 -5.70 16.11 -13.34
CA VAL A 289 -5.09 17.29 -12.71
C VAL A 289 -3.61 17.08 -12.38
N TYR A 290 -3.17 15.83 -12.23
CA TYR A 290 -1.78 15.48 -12.00
C TYR A 290 -1.46 14.08 -12.55
N SER A 291 -0.25 13.89 -13.08
CA SER A 291 0.23 12.60 -13.58
C SER A 291 1.56 12.25 -12.91
N PHE A 292 1.65 11.08 -12.29
CA PHE A 292 2.90 10.64 -11.67
C PHE A 292 3.82 9.99 -12.69
N ASP A 293 5.03 10.52 -12.83
CA ASP A 293 6.08 9.86 -13.60
C ASP A 293 6.50 8.56 -12.91
N LYS A 294 6.33 7.41 -13.59
CA LYS A 294 6.87 6.09 -13.22
C LYS A 294 6.45 5.53 -11.85
N ALA A 295 5.19 5.62 -11.45
CA ALA A 295 4.68 4.76 -10.38
C ALA A 295 4.41 3.35 -10.93
N HIS A 296 5.41 2.47 -10.95
CA HIS A 296 5.26 1.10 -11.41
C HIS A 296 4.47 0.26 -10.41
N SER A 297 3.36 -0.34 -10.85
CA SER A 297 2.80 -1.51 -10.17
C SER A 297 3.78 -2.69 -10.30
N THR A 298 4.12 -3.33 -9.19
CA THR A 298 5.02 -4.49 -9.13
C THR A 298 4.45 -5.75 -9.81
N LEU A 299 3.21 -5.69 -10.33
CA LEU A 299 2.47 -6.83 -10.91
C LEU A 299 2.36 -6.82 -12.43
N GLN A 300 2.88 -5.80 -13.12
CA GLN A 300 2.91 -5.80 -14.58
C GLN A 300 4.22 -6.41 -15.09
N GLY A 301 4.25 -7.74 -15.15
CA GLY A 301 5.18 -8.46 -16.01
C GLY A 301 4.79 -8.26 -17.47
N GLY A 302 5.64 -7.61 -18.26
CA GLY A 302 5.43 -7.43 -19.69
C GLY A 302 5.90 -6.07 -20.19
N GLY A 303 6.59 -6.03 -21.30
CA GLY A 303 7.36 -4.96 -21.91
C GLY A 303 6.85 -3.50 -21.80
N ASP A 304 7.67 -2.56 -22.14
CA ASP A 304 7.51 -1.11 -21.97
C ASP A 304 6.21 -0.49 -22.53
N SER A 305 5.52 -1.18 -23.44
CA SER A 305 4.29 -0.69 -24.10
C SER A 305 3.00 -0.79 -23.25
N LYS A 306 3.04 -1.41 -22.04
CA LYS A 306 1.86 -1.60 -21.19
C LYS A 306 1.93 -0.88 -19.82
N ARG A 307 2.90 0.01 -19.64
CA ARG A 307 3.05 0.73 -18.37
C ARG A 307 2.09 1.91 -18.30
N LYS A 308 1.03 1.78 -17.50
CA LYS A 308 0.09 2.88 -17.21
C LYS A 308 0.61 3.72 -16.04
N ASN A 309 0.64 5.04 -16.21
CA ASN A 309 1.01 5.97 -15.13
C ASN A 309 -0.20 6.23 -14.23
N GLU A 310 0.04 6.27 -12.94
CA GLU A 310 -0.95 6.71 -11.95
C GLU A 310 -1.25 8.19 -12.15
N LYS A 311 -2.52 8.58 -12.02
CA LYS A 311 -2.99 9.95 -12.20
C LYS A 311 -3.95 10.34 -11.08
N LEU A 312 -4.06 11.64 -10.84
CA LEU A 312 -5.13 12.21 -10.05
C LEU A 312 -6.12 12.91 -10.97
N PHE A 313 -7.39 12.67 -10.68
CA PHE A 313 -8.52 13.23 -11.39
C PHE A 313 -9.39 14.04 -10.44
N MET A 314 -9.99 15.10 -10.96
CA MET A 314 -10.99 15.91 -10.26
C MET A 314 -12.12 16.25 -11.23
N VAL A 315 -13.26 16.68 -10.70
CA VAL A 315 -14.36 17.21 -11.52
C VAL A 315 -13.92 18.49 -12.20
N LYS A 316 -14.19 18.63 -13.48
CA LYS A 316 -13.87 19.82 -14.28
C LYS A 316 -14.42 21.09 -13.66
N GLY A 317 -13.56 22.04 -13.38
CA GLY A 317 -13.93 23.36 -12.82
C GLY A 317 -14.28 23.35 -11.34
N SER A 318 -14.03 22.29 -10.59
CA SER A 318 -14.30 22.21 -9.14
C SER A 318 -13.16 22.68 -8.23
N TYR A 319 -12.04 23.20 -8.78
CA TYR A 319 -10.83 23.54 -8.01
C TYR A 319 -10.15 24.81 -8.49
#